data_ca644759ae365ab13bc4a9da5b5fe3d2
#
_entry.id   ca644759ae365ab13bc4a9da5b5fe3d2
#
_cell.length_a   1.000
_cell.length_b   1.000
_cell.length_c   1.000
_cell.angle_alpha   90.00
_cell.angle_beta   90.00
_cell.angle_gamma   90.00
#
_symmetry.space_group_name_H-M   'P 1'
#
loop_
_entity.id
_entity.type
_entity.pdbx_description
1 polymer ?
#
loop_
_entity_poly.entity_id
_entity_poly.type
_entity_poly.pdbx_seq_one_letter_code
_entity_poly.pdbx_strand_id
1 'polypeptide(L)'
;MKTFISAAAVLAVLLAGNLAPAQSPTTMTVVRDVGCGCCMNWVAHLRKAGFMVTVTESATRLRDTKVPAEARSCHTGSIGGYLIEGHVPAADIKKLLAERSGIAGLAVPGMPVGSPGMEQGGQTHPYAVMAFDKAGKMTVYSSHR
;
A
#
# COMPACT_ATOMS: atom_id res chain seq x y z
N MET A 1 64.50 -30.85 30.65
CA MET A 1 63.25 -31.22 30.04
C MET A 1 62.42 -29.95 29.89
N LYS A 2 62.29 -29.43 28.67
CA LYS A 2 61.52 -28.20 28.33
C LYS A 2 60.23 -28.58 27.66
N THR A 3 59.13 -28.39 28.33
CA THR A 3 57.76 -28.64 27.83
C THR A 3 57.29 -27.42 27.05
N PHE A 4 57.09 -27.56 25.72
CA PHE A 4 56.45 -26.56 24.88
C PHE A 4 54.93 -26.72 24.92
N ILE A 5 54.23 -25.71 25.42
CA ILE A 5 52.79 -25.62 25.37
C ILE A 5 52.44 -24.85 24.10
N SER A 6 51.91 -25.57 23.10
CA SER A 6 51.36 -24.94 21.90
C SER A 6 49.97 -24.41 22.20
N ALA A 7 49.81 -23.09 22.12
CA ALA A 7 48.49 -22.45 22.16
C ALA A 7 47.89 -22.40 20.75
N ALA A 8 46.89 -23.22 20.47
CA ALA A 8 46.09 -23.15 19.27
C ALA A 8 45.04 -22.06 19.42
N ALA A 9 45.22 -20.92 18.78
CA ALA A 9 44.22 -19.87 18.69
C ALA A 9 43.14 -20.26 17.67
N VAL A 10 41.93 -20.60 18.15
CA VAL A 10 40.76 -20.82 17.32
C VAL A 10 40.17 -19.47 16.93
N LEU A 11 40.36 -19.07 15.67
CA LEU A 11 39.80 -17.87 15.09
C LEU A 11 38.33 -18.17 14.67
N ALA A 12 37.37 -17.85 15.55
CA ALA A 12 35.96 -17.90 15.23
C ALA A 12 35.58 -16.71 14.34
N VAL A 13 35.49 -16.92 13.03
CA VAL A 13 34.94 -15.94 12.08
C VAL A 13 33.42 -15.92 12.25
N LEU A 14 32.90 -14.89 12.95
CA LEU A 14 31.47 -14.60 13.00
C LEU A 14 31.04 -14.07 11.63
N LEU A 15 30.44 -14.91 10.80
CA LEU A 15 29.71 -14.52 9.60
C LEU A 15 28.42 -13.81 10.07
N ALA A 16 28.51 -12.50 10.34
CA ALA A 16 27.35 -11.64 10.48
C ALA A 16 26.72 -11.51 9.08
N GLY A 17 25.77 -12.39 8.76
CA GLY A 17 24.95 -12.27 7.57
C GLY A 17 24.18 -10.96 7.64
N ASN A 18 24.55 -9.98 6.80
CA ASN A 18 23.76 -8.77 6.57
C ASN A 18 22.43 -9.19 5.92
N LEU A 19 21.39 -9.42 6.72
CA LEU A 19 20.02 -9.51 6.24
C LEU A 19 19.63 -8.10 5.76
N ALA A 20 19.79 -7.83 4.46
CA ALA A 20 19.26 -6.62 3.86
C ALA A 20 17.74 -6.58 4.14
N PRO A 21 17.20 -5.44 4.62
CA PRO A 21 15.77 -5.32 4.85
C PRO A 21 15.05 -5.59 3.53
N ALA A 22 14.10 -6.52 3.54
CA ALA A 22 13.27 -6.81 2.37
C ALA A 22 12.56 -5.51 1.96
N GLN A 23 12.86 -5.02 0.75
CA GLN A 23 12.24 -3.80 0.23
C GLN A 23 10.75 -4.01 0.09
N SER A 24 9.96 -3.01 0.52
CA SER A 24 8.51 -3.02 0.31
C SER A 24 8.18 -3.03 -1.18
N PRO A 25 7.17 -3.77 -1.62
CA PRO A 25 6.78 -3.80 -3.03
C PRO A 25 6.40 -2.39 -3.49
N THR A 26 6.90 -1.99 -4.66
CA THR A 26 6.62 -0.68 -5.28
C THR A 26 5.75 -0.80 -6.52
N THR A 27 5.55 -2.02 -7.05
CA THR A 27 4.73 -2.27 -8.23
C THR A 27 3.28 -2.51 -7.83
N MET A 28 2.37 -1.74 -8.44
CA MET A 28 0.92 -1.81 -8.23
C MET A 28 0.20 -2.04 -9.55
N THR A 29 -0.78 -2.91 -9.56
CA THR A 29 -1.76 -3.05 -10.65
C THR A 29 -3.04 -2.35 -10.24
N VAL A 30 -3.59 -1.47 -11.11
CA VAL A 30 -4.84 -0.75 -10.88
C VAL A 30 -5.85 -1.16 -11.93
N VAL A 31 -7.03 -1.59 -11.48
CA VAL A 31 -8.22 -1.77 -12.33
C VAL A 31 -9.17 -0.62 -12.05
N ARG A 32 -9.55 0.13 -13.08
CA ARG A 32 -10.45 1.29 -12.96
C ARG A 32 -11.69 1.14 -13.82
N ASP A 33 -12.71 1.88 -13.48
CA ASP A 33 -13.90 2.00 -14.32
C ASP A 33 -13.56 2.72 -15.63
N VAL A 34 -14.25 2.35 -16.71
CA VAL A 34 -14.05 2.95 -18.03
C VAL A 34 -14.31 4.46 -17.96
N GLY A 35 -13.38 5.26 -18.50
CA GLY A 35 -13.52 6.72 -18.57
C GLY A 35 -13.31 7.47 -17.26
N CYS A 36 -12.88 6.82 -16.17
CA CYS A 36 -12.64 7.47 -14.86
C CYS A 36 -11.42 8.41 -14.91
N GLY A 37 -11.64 9.72 -15.06
CA GLY A 37 -10.57 10.73 -15.11
C GLY A 37 -9.85 10.91 -13.76
N CYS A 38 -10.57 11.00 -12.64
CA CYS A 38 -10.00 11.17 -11.31
C CYS A 38 -9.11 9.98 -10.90
N CYS A 39 -9.41 8.77 -11.40
CA CYS A 39 -8.56 7.60 -11.19
C CYS A 39 -7.15 7.82 -11.74
N MET A 40 -7.02 8.47 -12.91
CA MET A 40 -5.72 8.76 -13.51
C MET A 40 -4.94 9.84 -12.75
N ASN A 41 -5.64 10.80 -12.12
CA ASN A 41 -5.01 11.76 -11.23
C ASN A 41 -4.42 11.07 -9.98
N TRP A 42 -5.16 10.11 -9.40
CA TRP A 42 -4.65 9.29 -8.30
C TRP A 42 -3.44 8.44 -8.73
N VAL A 43 -3.48 7.82 -9.91
CA VAL A 43 -2.32 7.10 -10.46
C VAL A 43 -1.11 8.02 -10.62
N ALA A 44 -1.31 9.27 -11.09
CA ALA A 44 -0.23 10.24 -11.17
C ALA A 44 0.36 10.58 -9.79
N HIS A 45 -0.48 10.74 -8.76
CA HIS A 45 -0.06 10.92 -7.37
C HIS A 45 0.82 9.74 -6.89
N LEU A 46 0.42 8.51 -7.16
CA LEU A 46 1.19 7.32 -6.79
C LEU A 46 2.55 7.26 -7.51
N ARG A 47 2.56 7.52 -8.83
CA ARG A 47 3.81 7.54 -9.61
C ARG A 47 4.78 8.60 -9.09
N LYS A 48 4.29 9.80 -8.76
CA LYS A 48 5.07 10.87 -8.13
C LYS A 48 5.65 10.44 -6.78
N ALA A 49 4.96 9.58 -6.05
CA ALA A 49 5.41 9.01 -4.78
C ALA A 49 6.38 7.81 -4.93
N GLY A 50 6.71 7.40 -6.17
CA GLY A 50 7.68 6.36 -6.48
C GLY A 50 7.09 4.97 -6.73
N PHE A 51 5.76 4.84 -6.89
CA PHE A 51 5.15 3.57 -7.26
C PHE A 51 5.22 3.36 -8.79
N MET A 52 5.48 2.12 -9.20
CA MET A 52 5.31 1.67 -10.58
C MET A 52 3.88 1.16 -10.74
N VAL A 53 3.08 1.85 -11.56
CA VAL A 53 1.64 1.56 -11.67
C VAL A 53 1.28 1.15 -13.08
N THR A 54 0.75 -0.08 -13.23
CA THR A 54 0.09 -0.58 -14.44
C THR A 54 -1.42 -0.39 -14.28
N VAL A 55 -2.09 0.13 -15.31
CA VAL A 55 -3.53 0.44 -15.28
C VAL A 55 -4.25 -0.35 -16.36
N THR A 56 -5.39 -0.93 -15.99
CA THR A 56 -6.35 -1.54 -16.91
C THR A 56 -7.75 -0.99 -16.65
N GLU A 57 -8.61 -1.01 -17.66
CA GLU A 57 -10.03 -0.65 -17.55
C GLU A 57 -10.88 -1.89 -17.50
N SER A 58 -11.99 -1.85 -16.73
CA SER A 58 -12.96 -2.93 -16.67
C SER A 58 -14.35 -2.42 -16.36
N ALA A 59 -15.30 -2.73 -17.23
CA ALA A 59 -16.73 -2.46 -16.99
C ALA A 59 -17.34 -3.42 -15.95
N THR A 60 -16.64 -4.49 -15.58
CA THR A 60 -17.14 -5.53 -14.65
C THR A 60 -16.41 -5.54 -13.31
N ARG A 61 -15.51 -4.60 -13.08
CA ARG A 61 -14.64 -4.55 -11.88
C ARG A 61 -15.40 -4.75 -10.57
N LEU A 62 -16.53 -4.09 -10.40
CA LEU A 62 -17.31 -4.15 -9.16
C LEU A 62 -17.91 -5.54 -8.87
N ARG A 63 -18.08 -6.41 -9.87
CA ARG A 63 -18.56 -7.79 -9.68
C ARG A 63 -17.48 -8.70 -9.13
N ASP A 64 -16.23 -8.43 -9.51
CA ASP A 64 -15.09 -9.31 -9.24
C ASP A 64 -14.27 -8.87 -8.03
N THR A 65 -14.60 -7.70 -7.45
CA THR A 65 -13.85 -7.15 -6.32
C THR A 65 -14.18 -7.83 -5.00
N LYS A 66 -13.15 -8.04 -4.17
CA LYS A 66 -13.27 -8.49 -2.77
C LYS A 66 -13.37 -7.32 -1.78
N VAL A 67 -13.48 -6.10 -2.28
CA VAL A 67 -13.64 -4.91 -1.45
C VAL A 67 -15.06 -4.89 -0.87
N PRO A 68 -15.24 -4.58 0.45
CA PRO A 68 -16.55 -4.43 1.07
C PRO A 68 -17.43 -3.41 0.30
N ALA A 69 -18.73 -3.66 0.22
CA ALA A 69 -19.64 -2.85 -0.58
C ALA A 69 -19.60 -1.36 -0.19
N GLU A 70 -19.50 -1.08 1.12
CA GLU A 70 -19.47 0.27 1.69
C GLU A 70 -18.18 1.04 1.38
N ALA A 71 -17.11 0.30 1.02
CA ALA A 71 -15.80 0.86 0.70
C ALA A 71 -15.59 1.10 -0.79
N ARG A 72 -16.46 0.56 -1.66
CA ARG A 72 -16.26 0.57 -3.11
C ARG A 72 -16.24 1.95 -3.70
N SER A 73 -15.34 2.14 -4.66
CA SER A 73 -15.12 3.38 -5.41
C SER A 73 -14.92 3.04 -6.89
N CYS A 74 -14.34 3.93 -7.67
CA CYS A 74 -14.18 3.79 -9.12
C CYS A 74 -12.88 3.10 -9.57
N HIS A 75 -12.02 2.69 -8.64
CA HIS A 75 -10.82 1.92 -8.94
C HIS A 75 -10.33 1.11 -7.74
N THR A 76 -9.64 0.01 -8.04
CA THR A 76 -8.97 -0.85 -7.06
C THR A 76 -7.52 -1.07 -7.47
N GLY A 77 -6.58 -0.74 -6.59
CA GLY A 77 -5.17 -1.10 -6.71
C GLY A 77 -4.88 -2.43 -6.01
N SER A 78 -3.92 -3.18 -6.51
CA SER A 78 -3.38 -4.38 -5.86
C SER A 78 -1.88 -4.24 -5.70
N ILE A 79 -1.37 -4.35 -4.47
CA ILE A 79 0.05 -4.23 -4.14
C ILE A 79 0.40 -5.04 -2.90
N GLY A 80 1.45 -5.86 -2.97
CA GLY A 80 1.95 -6.62 -1.81
C GLY A 80 0.92 -7.54 -1.15
N GLY A 81 -0.10 -7.99 -1.89
CA GLY A 81 -1.22 -8.79 -1.38
C GLY A 81 -2.37 -7.98 -0.80
N TYR A 82 -2.27 -6.65 -0.75
CA TYR A 82 -3.32 -5.74 -0.29
C TYR A 82 -4.16 -5.18 -1.44
N LEU A 83 -5.42 -4.90 -1.14
CA LEU A 83 -6.32 -4.14 -2.00
C LEU A 83 -6.36 -2.68 -1.54
N ILE A 84 -6.27 -1.76 -2.49
CA ILE A 84 -6.32 -0.31 -2.24
C ILE A 84 -7.48 0.26 -3.05
N GLU A 85 -8.53 0.69 -2.37
CA GLU A 85 -9.76 1.14 -3.00
C GLU A 85 -9.91 2.66 -2.90
N GLY A 86 -10.15 3.30 -4.04
CA GLY A 86 -10.35 4.75 -4.10
C GLY A 86 -9.09 5.55 -3.83
N HIS A 87 -9.26 6.78 -3.37
CA HIS A 87 -8.23 7.82 -3.33
C HIS A 87 -7.33 7.77 -2.08
N VAL A 88 -6.82 6.57 -1.75
CA VAL A 88 -5.92 6.37 -0.60
C VAL A 88 -4.59 7.09 -0.82
N PRO A 89 -4.11 7.91 0.14
CA PRO A 89 -2.83 8.59 0.03
C PRO A 89 -1.65 7.62 -0.07
N ALA A 90 -0.66 7.96 -0.90
CA ALA A 90 0.56 7.17 -1.06
C ALA A 90 1.31 6.92 0.25
N ALA A 91 1.24 7.87 1.19
CA ALA A 91 1.86 7.75 2.52
C ALA A 91 1.24 6.60 3.34
N ASP A 92 -0.10 6.48 3.31
CA ASP A 92 -0.81 5.41 4.01
C ASP A 92 -0.51 4.04 3.38
N ILE A 93 -0.40 3.97 2.05
CA ILE A 93 0.00 2.74 1.35
C ILE A 93 1.42 2.33 1.76
N LYS A 94 2.37 3.26 1.78
CA LYS A 94 3.75 3.00 2.23
C LYS A 94 3.79 2.51 3.67
N LYS A 95 3.02 3.14 4.55
CA LYS A 95 2.88 2.75 5.96
C LYS A 95 2.36 1.33 6.07
N LEU A 96 1.27 0.98 5.37
CA LEU A 96 0.71 -0.37 5.33
C LEU A 96 1.75 -1.41 4.89
N LEU A 97 2.48 -1.14 3.82
CA LEU A 97 3.51 -2.04 3.28
C LEU A 97 4.67 -2.25 4.26
N ALA A 98 5.02 -1.24 5.04
CA ALA A 98 6.05 -1.32 6.08
C ALA A 98 5.56 -2.10 7.31
N GLU A 99 4.32 -1.87 7.76
CA GLU A 99 3.71 -2.54 8.92
C GLU A 99 3.42 -4.02 8.66
N ARG A 100 3.20 -4.42 7.42
CA ARG A 100 2.83 -5.79 7.02
C ARG A 100 1.67 -6.35 7.85
N SER A 101 0.66 -5.50 8.10
CA SER A 101 -0.50 -5.86 8.91
C SER A 101 -1.35 -6.97 8.27
N GLY A 102 -2.10 -7.70 9.09
CA GLY A 102 -2.97 -8.80 8.65
C GLY A 102 -4.30 -8.37 8.00
N ILE A 103 -4.48 -7.08 7.69
CA ILE A 103 -5.69 -6.58 7.01
C ILE A 103 -5.72 -6.99 5.53
N ALA A 104 -6.89 -6.91 4.90
CA ALA A 104 -7.03 -7.20 3.48
C ALA A 104 -6.73 -5.99 2.60
N GLY A 105 -6.91 -4.76 3.12
CA GLY A 105 -6.63 -3.56 2.35
C GLY A 105 -7.04 -2.26 3.03
N LEU A 106 -6.87 -1.16 2.28
CA LEU A 106 -7.27 0.19 2.65
C LEU A 106 -8.29 0.74 1.66
N ALA A 107 -9.16 1.62 2.14
CA ALA A 107 -10.14 2.30 1.31
C ALA A 107 -10.35 3.76 1.73
N VAL A 108 -10.67 4.62 0.75
CA VAL A 108 -11.23 5.95 0.99
C VAL A 108 -12.63 5.98 0.37
N PRO A 109 -13.69 5.73 1.16
CA PRO A 109 -15.06 5.77 0.67
C PRO A 109 -15.49 7.19 0.26
N GLY A 110 -16.35 7.31 -0.75
CA GLY A 110 -17.07 8.54 -1.07
C GLY A 110 -16.28 9.61 -1.81
N MET A 111 -15.06 9.35 -2.27
CA MET A 111 -14.25 10.29 -3.08
C MET A 111 -14.20 11.71 -2.51
N PRO A 112 -13.74 11.92 -1.26
CA PRO A 112 -13.79 13.23 -0.60
C PRO A 112 -12.91 14.26 -1.32
N VAL A 113 -13.40 15.49 -1.39
CA VAL A 113 -12.66 16.63 -1.97
C VAL A 113 -11.37 16.84 -1.19
N GLY A 114 -10.24 16.97 -1.91
CA GLY A 114 -8.91 17.13 -1.32
C GLY A 114 -8.18 15.81 -1.07
N SER A 115 -8.82 14.64 -1.21
CA SER A 115 -8.09 13.38 -1.28
C SER A 115 -7.26 13.31 -2.59
N PRO A 116 -6.18 12.52 -2.64
CA PRO A 116 -5.29 12.49 -3.80
C PRO A 116 -6.01 12.18 -5.12
N GLY A 117 -5.95 13.06 -6.10
CA GLY A 117 -6.66 12.96 -7.37
C GLY A 117 -8.07 13.56 -7.37
N MET A 118 -8.53 14.06 -6.21
CA MET A 118 -9.81 14.75 -6.02
C MET A 118 -9.63 16.19 -5.57
N GLU A 119 -8.48 16.80 -5.85
CA GLU A 119 -8.17 18.17 -5.51
C GLU A 119 -9.04 19.13 -6.31
N GLN A 120 -9.68 20.09 -5.63
CA GLN A 120 -10.53 21.11 -6.22
C GLN A 120 -10.23 22.48 -5.60
N GLY A 121 -9.46 23.31 -6.32
CA GLY A 121 -9.26 24.72 -5.97
C GLY A 121 -8.74 25.00 -4.55
N GLY A 122 -7.96 24.08 -3.97
CA GLY A 122 -7.43 24.20 -2.61
C GLY A 122 -8.44 23.88 -1.49
N GLN A 123 -9.66 23.46 -1.83
CA GLN A 123 -10.63 22.95 -0.86
C GLN A 123 -10.27 21.55 -0.40
N THR A 124 -10.44 21.30 0.91
CA THR A 124 -10.26 19.98 1.51
C THR A 124 -11.40 19.70 2.48
N HIS A 125 -11.93 18.47 2.44
CA HIS A 125 -12.86 17.97 3.43
C HIS A 125 -12.15 16.94 4.32
N PRO A 126 -12.41 16.91 5.63
CA PRO A 126 -11.90 15.84 6.48
C PRO A 126 -12.38 14.48 5.99
N TYR A 127 -11.47 13.50 5.94
CA TYR A 127 -11.81 12.14 5.58
C TYR A 127 -10.97 11.12 6.35
N ALA A 128 -11.43 9.88 6.40
CA ALA A 128 -10.71 8.75 6.97
C ALA A 128 -10.29 7.77 5.89
N VAL A 129 -9.07 7.24 6.03
CA VAL A 129 -8.67 6.01 5.38
C VAL A 129 -9.14 4.86 6.26
N MET A 130 -9.90 3.95 5.69
CA MET A 130 -10.42 2.77 6.37
C MET A 130 -9.58 1.56 6.06
N ALA A 131 -9.19 0.80 7.09
CA ALA A 131 -8.70 -0.55 6.92
C ALA A 131 -9.88 -1.51 6.86
N PHE A 132 -9.81 -2.55 6.01
CA PHE A 132 -10.78 -3.64 6.00
C PHE A 132 -10.09 -5.00 6.08
N ASP A 133 -10.72 -5.95 6.74
CA ASP A 133 -10.26 -7.32 6.85
C ASP A 133 -10.89 -8.25 5.80
N LYS A 134 -10.53 -9.52 5.83
CA LYS A 134 -11.07 -10.53 4.88
C LYS A 134 -12.55 -10.83 5.09
N ALA A 135 -13.09 -10.51 6.27
CA ALA A 135 -14.51 -10.65 6.59
C ALA A 135 -15.32 -9.39 6.21
N GLY A 136 -14.64 -8.33 5.74
CA GLY A 136 -15.27 -7.06 5.35
C GLY A 136 -15.45 -6.08 6.50
N LYS A 137 -14.98 -6.40 7.72
CA LYS A 137 -15.04 -5.47 8.84
C LYS A 137 -14.11 -4.29 8.60
N MET A 138 -14.64 -3.08 8.77
CA MET A 138 -13.91 -1.84 8.56
C MET A 138 -13.58 -1.13 9.88
N THR A 139 -12.37 -0.56 9.96
CA THR A 139 -11.89 0.27 11.07
C THR A 139 -11.12 1.47 10.53
N VAL A 140 -11.07 2.57 11.28
CA VAL A 140 -10.27 3.74 10.89
C VAL A 140 -8.79 3.40 10.96
N TYR A 141 -8.06 3.61 9.86
CA TYR A 141 -6.62 3.44 9.75
C TYR A 141 -5.86 4.74 9.97
N SER A 142 -6.32 5.82 9.31
CA SER A 142 -5.79 7.18 9.47
C SER A 142 -6.87 8.21 9.18
N SER A 143 -6.66 9.46 9.63
CA SER A 143 -7.55 10.59 9.38
C SER A 143 -6.77 11.74 8.75
N HIS A 144 -7.37 12.39 7.76
CA HIS A 144 -6.80 13.49 6.99
C HIS A 144 -7.71 14.74 7.08
N ARG A 145 -7.08 15.93 6.98
CA ARG A 145 -7.76 17.23 7.01
C ARG A 145 -7.28 18.10 5.85
#